data_33b2320e39f054ca3bc5eac2020b33be
#
_entry.id   33b2320e39f054ca3bc5eac2020b33be
#
_cell.length_a   1.000
_cell.length_b   1.000
_cell.length_c   1.000
_cell.angle_alpha   90.00
_cell.angle_beta   90.00
_cell.angle_gamma   90.00
#
_symmetry.space_group_name_H-M   'P 1'
#
loop_
_entity.id
_entity.type
_entity.pdbx_description
1 polymer ?
#
loop_
_entity_poly.entity_id
_entity_poly.type
_entity_poly.pdbx_seq_one_letter_code
_entity_poly.pdbx_strand_id
1 'polypeptide(L)'
;MPSEPFGDFAVGEFGGIDGRQNILYVRPDGVALLVSRAPAAGQFSDQTRERLMTLLTSSQFRKEVEREAQRKSQTPVPVCADQITTQVTMGSLSMAVTEPCGDKSEPTPAFDEIVSIVAPALGGVFDGPVEAAEPRLVPMRLERLPIQDQPAYTINVDGVGRAMITIAGRESELHTLSVEQRDTLRLLLGRLTAKPAAPCTSKARYRLNVDTEPPVSAADCGFPERQPEFGALTSLMENAFGV
;
A
#
# COMPACT_ATOMS: atom_id res chain seq x y z
N MET A 1 9.53 -21.35 -2.14
CA MET A 1 9.65 -19.91 -1.87
C MET A 1 8.56 -19.58 -0.88
N PRO A 2 8.82 -18.88 0.23
CA PRO A 2 7.74 -18.45 1.09
C PRO A 2 6.84 -17.54 0.26
N SER A 3 5.54 -17.87 0.17
CA SER A 3 4.53 -17.00 -0.42
C SER A 3 4.61 -15.65 0.28
N GLU A 4 4.69 -14.56 -0.48
CA GLU A 4 4.61 -13.22 0.11
C GLU A 4 3.37 -13.17 1.02
N PRO A 5 3.48 -12.57 2.23
CA PRO A 5 2.39 -12.61 3.22
C PRO A 5 1.12 -11.88 2.75
N PHE A 6 1.18 -11.19 1.62
CA PHE A 6 0.07 -10.48 1.01
C PHE A 6 0.03 -10.73 -0.49
N GLY A 7 -1.05 -11.37 -0.90
CA GLY A 7 -1.59 -11.35 -2.23
C GLY A 7 -0.89 -12.19 -3.30
N ASP A 8 -1.72 -12.83 -4.05
CA ASP A 8 -1.32 -13.38 -5.34
C ASP A 8 -1.14 -12.26 -6.38
N PHE A 9 -1.71 -11.09 -6.16
CA PHE A 9 -1.51 -9.96 -7.07
C PHE A 9 -1.52 -8.58 -6.38
N ALA A 10 -0.95 -7.61 -7.10
CA ALA A 10 -0.98 -6.21 -6.73
C ALA A 10 -1.31 -5.34 -7.94
N VAL A 11 -2.04 -4.25 -7.70
CA VAL A 11 -2.27 -3.20 -8.70
C VAL A 11 -1.74 -1.89 -8.14
N GLY A 12 -0.88 -1.21 -8.92
CA GLY A 12 -0.28 0.06 -8.53
C GLY A 12 -0.57 1.16 -9.52
N GLU A 13 -0.80 2.38 -9.05
CA GLU A 13 -0.85 3.62 -9.83
C GLU A 13 0.30 4.52 -9.39
N PHE A 14 1.10 4.97 -10.34
CA PHE A 14 2.30 5.77 -10.09
C PHE A 14 2.36 6.96 -11.04
N GLY A 15 2.80 8.12 -10.54
CA GLY A 15 3.03 9.32 -11.35
C GLY A 15 1.97 10.40 -11.19
N GLY A 16 1.73 11.17 -12.25
CA GLY A 16 0.91 12.37 -12.19
C GLY A 16 1.63 13.56 -11.53
N ILE A 17 1.09 14.78 -11.68
CA ILE A 17 1.64 16.03 -11.10
C ILE A 17 1.67 15.93 -9.56
N ASP A 18 0.74 15.23 -8.96
CA ASP A 18 0.59 15.05 -7.51
C ASP A 18 1.54 13.99 -6.92
N GLY A 19 2.36 13.33 -7.75
CA GLY A 19 3.26 12.27 -7.34
C GLY A 19 2.49 11.08 -6.75
N ARG A 20 1.39 10.68 -7.39
CA ARG A 20 0.52 9.59 -6.93
C ARG A 20 1.30 8.29 -6.76
N GLN A 21 1.06 7.62 -5.64
CA GLN A 21 1.58 6.30 -5.35
C GLN A 21 0.51 5.53 -4.57
N ASN A 22 -0.34 4.82 -5.30
CA ASN A 22 -1.36 3.95 -4.73
C ASN A 22 -1.00 2.51 -5.09
N ILE A 23 -0.92 1.62 -4.13
CA ILE A 23 -0.65 0.20 -4.34
C ILE A 23 -1.71 -0.61 -3.62
N LEU A 24 -2.51 -1.35 -4.35
CA LEU A 24 -3.50 -2.28 -3.84
C LEU A 24 -2.91 -3.69 -3.85
N TYR A 25 -2.74 -4.28 -2.70
CA TYR A 25 -2.35 -5.67 -2.52
C TYR A 25 -3.59 -6.52 -2.25
N VAL A 26 -3.75 -7.64 -2.95
CA VAL A 26 -4.91 -8.52 -2.80
C VAL A 26 -4.46 -9.95 -2.54
N ARG A 27 -4.97 -10.54 -1.48
CA ARG A 27 -4.70 -11.91 -1.07
C ARG A 27 -5.65 -12.90 -1.76
N PRO A 28 -5.30 -14.21 -1.79
CA PRO A 28 -6.15 -15.24 -2.36
C PRO A 28 -7.53 -15.34 -1.72
N ASP A 29 -7.62 -15.01 -0.42
CA ASP A 29 -8.88 -14.99 0.34
C ASP A 29 -9.73 -13.72 0.10
N GLY A 30 -9.28 -12.81 -0.77
CA GLY A 30 -9.96 -11.57 -1.11
C GLY A 30 -9.67 -10.40 -0.17
N VAL A 31 -8.93 -10.62 0.92
CA VAL A 31 -8.49 -9.52 1.79
C VAL A 31 -7.55 -8.62 1.01
N ALA A 32 -7.81 -7.33 1.07
CA ALA A 32 -7.07 -6.32 0.33
C ALA A 32 -6.55 -5.21 1.24
N LEU A 33 -5.38 -4.67 0.88
CA LEU A 33 -4.75 -3.53 1.53
C LEU A 33 -4.39 -2.49 0.48
N LEU A 34 -4.98 -1.31 0.57
CA LEU A 34 -4.56 -0.12 -0.15
C LEU A 34 -3.45 0.59 0.62
N VAL A 35 -2.28 0.67 0.02
CA VAL A 35 -1.13 1.47 0.49
C VAL A 35 -1.12 2.77 -0.29
N SER A 36 -1.45 3.88 0.36
CA SER A 36 -1.58 5.21 -0.23
C SER A 36 -1.41 6.28 0.87
N ARG A 37 -1.59 7.56 0.52
CA ARG A 37 -1.68 8.65 1.52
C ARG A 37 -2.91 8.52 2.44
N ALA A 38 -3.96 7.85 1.98
CA ALA A 38 -5.12 7.46 2.77
C ALA A 38 -5.26 5.94 2.72
N PRO A 39 -4.47 5.18 3.52
CA PRO A 39 -4.48 3.74 3.47
C PRO A 39 -5.80 3.17 3.97
N ALA A 40 -6.22 2.07 3.36
CA ALA A 40 -7.45 1.39 3.71
C ALA A 40 -7.29 -0.13 3.59
N ALA A 41 -8.01 -0.87 4.39
CA ALA A 41 -8.13 -2.31 4.29
C ALA A 41 -9.59 -2.69 4.07
N GLY A 42 -9.81 -3.78 3.34
CA GLY A 42 -11.15 -4.28 3.08
C GLY A 42 -11.11 -5.67 2.48
N GLN A 43 -12.23 -6.10 1.96
CA GLN A 43 -12.37 -7.41 1.33
C GLN A 43 -13.13 -7.27 0.02
N PHE A 44 -12.74 -8.02 -0.98
CA PHE A 44 -13.52 -8.21 -2.18
C PHE A 44 -14.59 -9.28 -1.96
N SER A 45 -15.76 -9.10 -2.57
CA SER A 45 -16.78 -10.13 -2.65
C SER A 45 -16.23 -11.38 -3.38
N ASP A 46 -16.79 -12.54 -3.09
CA ASP A 46 -16.41 -13.80 -3.77
C ASP A 46 -16.55 -13.67 -5.30
N GLN A 47 -17.60 -13.01 -5.75
CA GLN A 47 -17.82 -12.78 -7.19
C GLN A 47 -16.70 -11.95 -7.81
N THR A 48 -16.32 -10.83 -7.18
CA THR A 48 -15.25 -9.97 -7.67
C THR A 48 -13.91 -10.68 -7.64
N ARG A 49 -13.63 -11.40 -6.55
CA ARG A 49 -12.42 -12.21 -6.42
C ARG A 49 -12.29 -13.25 -7.53
N GLU A 50 -13.34 -14.06 -7.78
CA GLU A 50 -13.34 -15.07 -8.84
C GLU A 50 -13.16 -14.47 -10.22
N ARG A 51 -13.80 -13.31 -10.48
CA ARG A 51 -13.63 -12.60 -11.74
C ARG A 51 -12.19 -12.12 -11.94
N LEU A 52 -11.59 -11.51 -10.94
CA LEU A 52 -10.19 -11.06 -10.97
C LEU A 52 -9.24 -12.24 -11.22
N MET A 53 -9.39 -13.36 -10.50
CA MET A 53 -8.56 -14.53 -10.69
C MET A 53 -8.73 -15.14 -12.07
N THR A 54 -9.95 -15.15 -12.62
CA THR A 54 -10.22 -15.63 -13.99
C THR A 54 -9.49 -14.77 -15.04
N LEU A 55 -9.54 -13.45 -14.90
CA LEU A 55 -8.85 -12.52 -15.81
C LEU A 55 -7.33 -12.64 -15.71
N LEU A 56 -6.78 -12.61 -14.50
CA LEU A 56 -5.35 -12.67 -14.24
C LEU A 56 -4.70 -14.00 -14.74
N THR A 57 -5.45 -15.09 -14.68
CA THR A 57 -4.97 -16.41 -15.16
C THR A 57 -5.30 -16.67 -16.62
N SER A 58 -6.03 -15.79 -17.29
CA SER A 58 -6.46 -15.96 -18.68
C SER A 58 -5.29 -15.96 -19.66
N SER A 59 -5.46 -16.69 -20.79
CA SER A 59 -4.51 -16.64 -21.90
C SER A 59 -4.46 -15.26 -22.56
N GLN A 60 -5.56 -14.50 -22.46
CA GLN A 60 -5.66 -13.15 -22.99
C GLN A 60 -4.71 -12.21 -22.22
N PHE A 61 -4.77 -12.19 -20.89
CA PHE A 61 -3.89 -11.36 -20.06
C PHE A 61 -2.40 -11.71 -20.29
N ARG A 62 -2.06 -13.00 -20.37
CA ARG A 62 -0.68 -13.43 -20.68
C ARG A 62 -0.18 -12.90 -22.03
N LYS A 63 -1.01 -12.96 -23.06
CA LYS A 63 -0.66 -12.40 -24.39
C LYS A 63 -0.46 -10.89 -24.35
N GLU A 64 -1.26 -10.17 -23.55
CA GLU A 64 -1.10 -8.73 -23.35
C GLU A 64 0.23 -8.42 -22.65
N VAL A 65 0.58 -9.16 -21.59
CA VAL A 65 1.87 -9.03 -20.88
C VAL A 65 3.05 -9.26 -21.84
N GLU A 66 3.03 -10.34 -22.64
CA GLU A 66 4.08 -10.65 -23.60
C GLU A 66 4.23 -9.57 -24.68
N ARG A 67 3.11 -9.10 -25.23
CA ARG A 67 3.09 -8.03 -26.25
C ARG A 67 3.65 -6.72 -25.68
N GLU A 68 3.24 -6.33 -24.46
CA GLU A 68 3.73 -5.11 -23.82
C GLU A 68 5.24 -5.18 -23.52
N ALA A 69 5.73 -6.36 -23.09
CA ALA A 69 7.15 -6.58 -22.89
C ALA A 69 7.94 -6.43 -24.20
N GLN A 70 7.43 -6.95 -25.31
CA GLN A 70 8.02 -6.79 -26.65
C GLN A 70 8.02 -5.33 -27.10
N ARG A 71 6.89 -4.62 -26.92
CA ARG A 71 6.77 -3.20 -27.27
C ARG A 71 7.81 -2.34 -26.55
N LYS A 72 7.96 -2.52 -25.24
CA LYS A 72 8.94 -1.79 -24.43
C LYS A 72 10.40 -2.04 -24.86
N SER A 73 10.69 -3.22 -25.37
CA SER A 73 12.03 -3.52 -25.87
C SER A 73 12.38 -2.87 -27.20
N GLN A 74 11.37 -2.45 -27.99
CA GLN A 74 11.54 -1.97 -29.36
C GLN A 74 11.37 -0.45 -29.51
N THR A 75 10.61 0.18 -28.65
CA THR A 75 10.26 1.60 -28.81
C THR A 75 10.41 2.34 -27.48
N PRO A 76 11.23 3.41 -27.42
CA PRO A 76 11.24 4.30 -26.26
C PRO A 76 9.86 4.93 -26.09
N VAL A 77 9.28 4.81 -24.91
CA VAL A 77 8.01 5.45 -24.58
C VAL A 77 8.27 6.93 -24.34
N PRO A 78 7.58 7.86 -25.03
CA PRO A 78 7.68 9.28 -24.74
C PRO A 78 7.28 9.53 -23.28
N VAL A 79 8.03 10.31 -22.55
CA VAL A 79 7.75 10.66 -21.16
C VAL A 79 7.06 12.02 -21.14
N CYS A 80 5.81 12.06 -20.67
CA CYS A 80 5.09 13.30 -20.36
C CYS A 80 5.06 13.54 -18.86
N ALA A 81 5.09 14.79 -18.44
CA ALA A 81 5.20 15.16 -17.02
C ALA A 81 4.00 14.67 -16.15
N ASP A 82 2.84 14.45 -16.77
CA ASP A 82 1.58 14.19 -16.08
C ASP A 82 1.09 12.75 -16.22
N GLN A 83 1.96 11.85 -16.70
CA GLN A 83 1.56 10.48 -16.97
C GLN A 83 1.32 9.68 -15.70
N ILE A 84 0.22 8.93 -15.70
CA ILE A 84 -0.04 7.88 -14.72
C ILE A 84 0.36 6.55 -15.36
N THR A 85 1.14 5.76 -14.62
CA THR A 85 1.46 4.38 -14.96
C THR A 85 0.65 3.47 -14.05
N THR A 86 -0.19 2.63 -14.64
CA THR A 86 -0.90 1.57 -13.92
C THR A 86 -0.14 0.26 -14.13
N GLN A 87 0.16 -0.43 -13.05
CA GLN A 87 0.87 -1.70 -13.05
C GLN A 87 0.03 -2.79 -12.38
N VAL A 88 -0.08 -3.94 -13.04
CA VAL A 88 -0.66 -5.18 -12.49
C VAL A 88 0.44 -6.22 -12.37
N THR A 89 0.59 -6.81 -11.20
CA THR A 89 1.63 -7.82 -10.92
C THR A 89 0.99 -9.04 -10.26
N MET A 90 1.28 -10.25 -10.76
CA MET A 90 0.87 -11.52 -10.17
C MET A 90 2.01 -12.54 -10.29
N GLY A 91 2.64 -12.88 -9.16
CA GLY A 91 3.83 -13.73 -9.16
C GLY A 91 4.95 -13.16 -10.03
N SER A 92 5.34 -13.89 -11.09
CA SER A 92 6.35 -13.44 -12.07
C SER A 92 5.76 -12.63 -13.23
N LEU A 93 4.45 -12.57 -13.37
CA LEU A 93 3.79 -11.78 -14.42
C LEU A 93 3.69 -10.33 -13.95
N SER A 94 4.11 -9.41 -14.81
CA SER A 94 3.95 -7.97 -14.55
C SER A 94 3.68 -7.25 -15.86
N MET A 95 2.66 -6.41 -15.84
CA MET A 95 2.29 -5.53 -16.94
C MET A 95 2.13 -4.11 -16.40
N ALA A 96 2.77 -3.16 -17.06
CA ALA A 96 2.63 -1.75 -16.71
C ALA A 96 2.26 -0.96 -17.98
N VAL A 97 1.15 -0.26 -17.93
CA VAL A 97 0.65 0.60 -18.99
C VAL A 97 0.74 2.04 -18.51
N THR A 98 1.40 2.87 -19.31
CA THR A 98 1.48 4.31 -19.07
C THR A 98 0.51 5.00 -20.01
N GLU A 99 -0.27 5.95 -19.51
CA GLU A 99 -1.18 6.75 -20.33
C GLU A 99 -0.41 7.43 -21.47
N PRO A 100 -0.85 7.27 -22.73
CA PRO A 100 -0.08 7.78 -23.86
C PRO A 100 -0.16 9.30 -23.97
N CYS A 101 0.94 9.92 -24.33
CA CYS A 101 1.02 11.35 -24.70
C CYS A 101 0.46 11.57 -26.11
N GLY A 102 -0.87 11.42 -26.26
CA GLY A 102 -1.53 11.76 -27.53
C GLY A 102 -1.63 10.61 -28.55
N ASP A 103 -0.93 9.51 -28.38
CA ASP A 103 -1.06 8.34 -29.26
C ASP A 103 -2.04 7.29 -28.70
N LYS A 104 -2.75 6.62 -29.60
CA LYS A 104 -3.64 5.53 -29.20
C LYS A 104 -2.80 4.34 -28.75
N SER A 105 -2.95 3.93 -27.50
CA SER A 105 -2.41 2.64 -27.03
C SER A 105 -3.10 1.48 -27.77
N GLU A 106 -2.36 0.40 -27.97
CA GLU A 106 -2.99 -0.85 -28.41
C GLU A 106 -4.00 -1.34 -27.36
N PRO A 107 -5.14 -1.93 -27.79
CA PRO A 107 -6.16 -2.40 -26.84
C PRO A 107 -5.60 -3.47 -25.88
N THR A 108 -5.86 -3.30 -24.59
CA THR A 108 -5.47 -4.23 -23.52
C THR A 108 -6.71 -4.65 -22.71
N PRO A 109 -7.71 -5.31 -23.35
CA PRO A 109 -9.01 -5.51 -22.75
C PRO A 109 -9.01 -6.28 -21.43
N ALA A 110 -8.13 -7.29 -21.24
CA ALA A 110 -8.05 -7.99 -19.97
C ALA A 110 -7.42 -7.12 -18.88
N PHE A 111 -6.36 -6.39 -19.20
CA PHE A 111 -5.75 -5.43 -18.29
C PHE A 111 -6.72 -4.31 -17.91
N ASP A 112 -7.39 -3.71 -18.90
CA ASP A 112 -8.35 -2.61 -18.69
C ASP A 112 -9.52 -3.06 -17.81
N GLU A 113 -10.00 -4.30 -17.99
CA GLU A 113 -11.05 -4.88 -17.16
C GLU A 113 -10.58 -5.11 -15.72
N ILE A 114 -9.36 -5.64 -15.50
CA ILE A 114 -8.78 -5.79 -14.16
C ILE A 114 -8.72 -4.43 -13.47
N VAL A 115 -8.17 -3.41 -14.14
CA VAL A 115 -8.07 -2.05 -13.60
C VAL A 115 -9.45 -1.47 -13.27
N SER A 116 -10.43 -1.66 -14.14
CA SER A 116 -11.82 -1.20 -13.91
C SER A 116 -12.45 -1.85 -12.67
N ILE A 117 -12.22 -3.14 -12.46
CA ILE A 117 -12.77 -3.87 -11.29
C ILE A 117 -12.14 -3.37 -10.00
N VAL A 118 -10.83 -3.07 -9.97
CA VAL A 118 -10.15 -2.64 -8.76
C VAL A 118 -10.18 -1.14 -8.52
N ALA A 119 -10.62 -0.33 -9.48
CA ALA A 119 -10.65 1.13 -9.38
C ALA A 119 -11.37 1.66 -8.13
N PRO A 120 -12.52 1.12 -7.69
CA PRO A 120 -13.15 1.53 -6.44
C PRO A 120 -12.24 1.27 -5.22
N ALA A 121 -11.54 0.12 -5.19
CA ALA A 121 -10.65 -0.24 -4.09
C ALA A 121 -9.37 0.62 -4.05
N LEU A 122 -8.89 1.12 -5.20
CA LEU A 122 -7.84 2.14 -5.27
C LEU A 122 -8.31 3.49 -4.69
N GLY A 123 -9.62 3.70 -4.58
CA GLY A 123 -10.26 4.79 -3.85
C GLY A 123 -10.66 4.42 -2.40
N GLY A 124 -10.29 3.24 -1.91
CA GLY A 124 -10.61 2.77 -0.56
C GLY A 124 -12.01 2.16 -0.41
N VAL A 125 -12.74 1.88 -1.50
CA VAL A 125 -14.08 1.30 -1.49
C VAL A 125 -14.02 -0.17 -1.88
N PHE A 126 -14.43 -1.06 -0.96
CA PHE A 126 -14.44 -2.51 -1.15
C PHE A 126 -15.87 -3.04 -1.17
N ASP A 127 -16.13 -4.09 -1.93
CA ASP A 127 -17.46 -4.65 -2.17
C ASP A 127 -17.76 -5.95 -1.39
N GLY A 128 -16.79 -6.42 -0.61
CA GLY A 128 -16.92 -7.61 0.21
C GLY A 128 -17.46 -7.34 1.60
N PRO A 129 -17.74 -8.40 2.37
CA PRO A 129 -18.23 -8.25 3.73
C PRO A 129 -17.18 -7.59 4.62
N VAL A 130 -17.63 -6.68 5.49
CA VAL A 130 -16.78 -6.18 6.57
C VAL A 130 -16.77 -7.26 7.66
N GLU A 131 -15.69 -7.98 7.81
CA GLU A 131 -15.55 -8.93 8.92
C GLU A 131 -15.50 -8.17 10.26
N ALA A 132 -16.47 -8.47 11.12
CA ALA A 132 -16.63 -7.84 12.44
C ALA A 132 -15.66 -8.39 13.52
N ALA A 133 -14.67 -9.19 13.16
CA ALA A 133 -13.69 -9.68 14.11
C ALA A 133 -12.76 -8.55 14.54
N GLU A 134 -12.82 -8.16 15.83
CA GLU A 134 -11.87 -7.19 16.36
C GLU A 134 -10.43 -7.71 16.23
N PRO A 135 -9.61 -7.16 15.35
CA PRO A 135 -8.24 -7.63 15.17
C PRO A 135 -7.43 -7.29 16.42
N ARG A 136 -6.75 -8.29 16.98
CA ARG A 136 -5.71 -8.01 17.96
C ARG A 136 -4.51 -7.41 17.23
N LEU A 137 -4.07 -6.25 17.71
CA LEU A 137 -2.87 -5.60 17.22
C LEU A 137 -1.64 -6.10 17.96
N VAL A 138 -0.51 -6.07 17.29
CA VAL A 138 0.79 -6.15 17.95
C VAL A 138 1.10 -4.73 18.44
N PRO A 139 1.46 -4.55 19.72
CA PRO A 139 1.81 -3.24 20.23
C PRO A 139 2.97 -2.63 19.42
N MET A 140 2.89 -1.34 19.18
CA MET A 140 3.91 -0.62 18.42
C MET A 140 4.19 0.77 19.00
N ARG A 141 5.37 1.29 18.66
CA ARG A 141 5.79 2.66 18.94
C ARG A 141 6.33 3.29 17.67
N LEU A 142 5.67 4.35 17.21
CA LEU A 142 6.11 5.21 16.12
C LEU A 142 6.68 6.51 16.69
N GLU A 143 7.90 6.87 16.31
CA GLU A 143 8.56 8.11 16.71
C GLU A 143 8.83 8.96 15.47
N ARG A 144 8.38 10.22 15.48
CA ARG A 144 8.87 11.25 14.56
C ARG A 144 10.04 11.98 15.22
N LEU A 145 11.18 11.92 14.57
CA LEU A 145 12.39 12.61 15.03
C LEU A 145 12.29 14.12 14.74
N PRO A 146 12.93 14.98 15.54
CA PRO A 146 12.89 16.42 15.31
C PRO A 146 13.54 16.75 13.97
N ILE A 147 12.79 17.47 13.12
CA ILE A 147 13.26 18.00 11.84
C ILE A 147 12.93 19.48 11.86
N GLN A 148 13.87 20.35 11.45
CA GLN A 148 13.73 21.81 11.43
C GLN A 148 12.33 22.28 11.84
N ASP A 149 11.55 22.98 11.64
CA ASP A 149 10.31 23.56 12.17
C ASP A 149 9.16 22.58 12.54
N GLN A 150 9.42 21.26 12.58
CA GLN A 150 8.40 20.26 12.93
C GLN A 150 8.68 19.62 14.29
N PRO A 151 7.71 19.65 15.25
CA PRO A 151 7.89 19.09 16.57
C PRO A 151 8.04 17.55 16.50
N ALA A 152 8.91 17.02 17.34
CA ALA A 152 9.01 15.58 17.57
C ALA A 152 7.75 15.07 18.28
N TYR A 153 7.32 13.85 17.95
CA TYR A 153 6.25 13.17 18.67
C TYR A 153 6.52 11.67 18.78
N THR A 154 5.82 11.05 19.70
CA THR A 154 5.76 9.59 19.85
C THR A 154 4.31 9.14 19.87
N ILE A 155 3.96 8.13 19.09
CA ILE A 155 2.66 7.45 19.12
C ILE A 155 2.88 6.02 19.58
N ASN A 156 2.23 5.63 20.70
CA ASN A 156 2.19 4.26 21.18
C ASN A 156 0.81 3.68 20.92
N VAL A 157 0.76 2.48 20.36
CA VAL A 157 -0.49 1.74 20.12
C VAL A 157 -0.42 0.43 20.88
N ASP A 158 -1.44 0.15 21.67
CA ASP A 158 -1.55 -1.11 22.42
C ASP A 158 -2.28 -2.21 21.63
N GLY A 159 -2.31 -3.44 22.19
CA GLY A 159 -2.91 -4.61 21.54
C GLY A 159 -4.42 -4.55 21.33
N VAL A 160 -5.11 -3.55 21.88
CA VAL A 160 -6.55 -3.34 21.70
C VAL A 160 -6.90 -2.10 20.87
N GLY A 161 -5.87 -1.45 20.31
CA GLY A 161 -6.04 -0.30 19.41
C GLY A 161 -6.21 1.04 20.12
N ARG A 162 -5.84 1.15 21.40
CA ARG A 162 -5.72 2.47 22.04
C ARG A 162 -4.38 3.07 21.63
N ALA A 163 -4.43 4.24 21.03
CA ALA A 163 -3.28 4.98 20.56
C ALA A 163 -3.09 6.24 21.40
N MET A 164 -1.88 6.48 21.86
CA MET A 164 -1.53 7.66 22.66
C MET A 164 -0.43 8.43 21.93
N ILE A 165 -0.69 9.70 21.61
CA ILE A 165 0.33 10.61 21.10
C ILE A 165 0.90 11.47 22.21
N THR A 166 2.21 11.64 22.20
CA THR A 166 2.96 12.55 23.07
C THR A 166 3.79 13.48 22.19
N ILE A 167 3.48 14.76 22.21
CA ILE A 167 4.20 15.81 21.47
C ILE A 167 5.02 16.61 22.50
N ALA A 168 6.26 16.93 22.17
CA ALA A 168 7.11 17.72 23.05
C ALA A 168 6.44 19.06 23.44
N GLY A 169 6.26 19.30 24.74
CA GLY A 169 5.65 20.52 25.26
C GLY A 169 4.11 20.57 25.26
N ARG A 170 3.43 19.45 24.96
CA ARG A 170 1.96 19.33 25.01
C ARG A 170 1.54 18.17 25.90
N GLU A 171 0.30 18.21 26.38
CA GLU A 171 -0.32 17.05 27.04
C GLU A 171 -0.49 15.91 26.05
N SER A 172 -0.40 14.67 26.57
CA SER A 172 -0.62 13.48 25.77
C SER A 172 -2.11 13.31 25.46
N GLU A 173 -2.41 12.98 24.20
CA GLU A 173 -3.78 12.71 23.76
C GLU A 173 -3.99 11.21 23.57
N LEU A 174 -5.14 10.69 24.02
CA LEU A 174 -5.56 9.32 23.85
C LEU A 174 -6.64 9.25 22.77
N HIS A 175 -6.45 8.37 21.79
CA HIS A 175 -7.40 8.06 20.73
C HIS A 175 -7.65 6.55 20.68
N THR A 176 -8.88 6.14 20.36
CA THR A 176 -9.20 4.73 20.08
C THR A 176 -9.37 4.56 18.59
N LEU A 177 -8.53 3.74 17.98
CA LEU A 177 -8.60 3.46 16.55
C LEU A 177 -9.91 2.76 16.21
N SER A 178 -10.54 3.14 15.09
CA SER A 178 -11.72 2.44 14.56
C SER A 178 -11.36 1.01 14.14
N VAL A 179 -12.37 0.17 13.87
CA VAL A 179 -12.15 -1.20 13.39
C VAL A 179 -11.35 -1.17 12.09
N GLU A 180 -11.74 -0.30 11.15
CA GLU A 180 -11.08 -0.14 9.85
C GLU A 180 -9.61 0.32 9.99
N GLN A 181 -9.35 1.26 10.91
CA GLN A 181 -8.00 1.73 11.21
C GLN A 181 -7.15 0.60 11.81
N ARG A 182 -7.71 -0.21 12.71
CA ARG A 182 -7.03 -1.37 13.31
C ARG A 182 -6.69 -2.44 12.27
N ASP A 183 -7.63 -2.77 11.38
CA ASP A 183 -7.41 -3.72 10.29
C ASP A 183 -6.32 -3.24 9.33
N THR A 184 -6.39 -1.98 8.92
CA THR A 184 -5.39 -1.35 8.06
C THR A 184 -4.02 -1.38 8.73
N LEU A 185 -3.93 -0.98 10.00
CA LEU A 185 -2.69 -0.99 10.76
C LEU A 185 -2.11 -2.40 10.89
N ARG A 186 -2.94 -3.41 11.21
CA ARG A 186 -2.52 -4.81 11.31
C ARG A 186 -1.88 -5.31 10.02
N LEU A 187 -2.50 -5.01 8.88
CA LEU A 187 -2.00 -5.45 7.58
C LEU A 187 -0.70 -4.71 7.21
N LEU A 188 -0.61 -3.40 7.46
CA LEU A 188 0.62 -2.63 7.23
C LEU A 188 1.78 -3.15 8.10
N LEU A 189 1.55 -3.40 9.39
CA LEU A 189 2.55 -3.98 10.28
C LEU A 189 3.00 -5.36 9.80
N GLY A 190 2.08 -6.22 9.36
CA GLY A 190 2.40 -7.52 8.80
C GLY A 190 3.34 -7.44 7.60
N ARG A 191 3.15 -6.47 6.70
CA ARG A 191 4.06 -6.26 5.57
C ARG A 191 5.42 -5.71 5.99
N LEU A 192 5.43 -4.71 6.86
CA LEU A 192 6.67 -4.10 7.35
C LEU A 192 7.55 -5.10 8.12
N THR A 193 6.93 -6.00 8.91
CA THR A 193 7.67 -7.02 9.66
C THR A 193 8.15 -8.16 8.78
N ALA A 194 7.42 -8.48 7.69
CA ALA A 194 7.81 -9.54 6.75
C ALA A 194 9.01 -9.14 5.86
N LYS A 195 9.16 -7.85 5.56
CA LYS A 195 10.28 -7.29 4.77
C LYS A 195 10.93 -6.15 5.57
N PRO A 196 11.77 -6.46 6.58
CA PRO A 196 12.42 -5.42 7.34
C PRO A 196 13.24 -4.51 6.40
N ALA A 197 13.07 -3.22 6.57
CA ALA A 197 13.76 -2.23 5.75
C ALA A 197 15.28 -2.34 5.93
N ALA A 198 16.02 -2.12 4.85
CA ALA A 198 17.47 -1.98 4.94
C ALA A 198 17.83 -0.82 5.90
N PRO A 199 18.94 -0.93 6.68
CA PRO A 199 19.34 0.12 7.58
C PRO A 199 19.56 1.44 6.83
N CYS A 200 19.08 2.53 7.41
CA CYS A 200 19.24 3.85 6.83
C CYS A 200 20.70 4.28 6.84
N THR A 201 21.19 4.73 5.70
CA THR A 201 22.48 5.44 5.57
C THR A 201 22.35 6.94 5.82
N SER A 202 21.13 7.49 5.85
CA SER A 202 20.78 8.88 6.12
C SER A 202 20.06 9.03 7.46
N LYS A 203 19.86 10.27 7.92
CA LYS A 203 19.07 10.54 9.14
C LYS A 203 17.62 10.11 8.90
N ALA A 204 17.14 9.16 9.68
CA ALA A 204 15.74 8.76 9.67
C ALA A 204 14.84 9.93 10.09
N ARG A 205 13.67 10.05 9.48
CA ARG A 205 12.61 10.98 9.92
C ARG A 205 11.71 10.31 10.96
N TYR A 206 11.45 9.02 10.77
CA TYR A 206 10.61 8.22 11.64
C TYR A 206 11.33 6.95 12.08
N ARG A 207 10.97 6.46 13.23
CA ARG A 207 11.35 5.13 13.75
C ARG A 207 10.11 4.39 14.18
N LEU A 208 10.02 3.13 13.79
CA LEU A 208 8.96 2.21 14.19
C LEU A 208 9.59 1.08 14.97
N ASN A 209 9.06 0.78 16.14
CA ASN A 209 9.35 -0.42 16.91
C ASN A 209 8.05 -1.21 17.06
N VAL A 210 8.09 -2.48 16.71
CA VAL A 210 6.95 -3.40 16.81
C VAL A 210 7.31 -4.49 17.80
N ASP A 211 6.45 -4.71 18.77
CA ASP A 211 6.65 -5.69 19.86
C ASP A 211 6.29 -7.10 19.38
N THR A 212 7.11 -7.63 18.46
CA THR A 212 7.05 -9.00 17.97
C THR A 212 8.14 -9.86 18.63
N GLU A 213 8.06 -11.19 18.48
CA GLU A 213 9.14 -12.10 18.91
C GLU A 213 9.82 -12.72 17.67
N PRO A 214 11.05 -12.29 17.32
CA PRO A 214 11.83 -11.19 17.92
C PRO A 214 11.28 -9.80 17.58
N PRO A 215 11.56 -8.76 18.39
CA PRO A 215 11.13 -7.39 18.11
C PRO A 215 11.66 -6.89 16.77
N VAL A 216 10.81 -6.20 16.01
CA VAL A 216 11.15 -5.61 14.71
C VAL A 216 11.26 -4.10 14.84
N SER A 217 12.38 -3.55 14.38
CA SER A 217 12.58 -2.12 14.26
C SER A 217 12.75 -1.74 12.79
N ALA A 218 12.05 -0.69 12.38
CA ALA A 218 12.15 -0.11 11.05
C ALA A 218 12.35 1.40 11.15
N ALA A 219 12.92 2.01 10.13
CA ALA A 219 13.10 3.45 10.07
C ALA A 219 12.83 3.96 8.64
N ASP A 220 12.12 5.08 8.54
CA ASP A 220 11.98 5.79 7.27
C ASP A 220 13.25 6.57 6.95
N CYS A 221 13.85 6.25 5.82
CA CYS A 221 15.07 6.87 5.33
C CYS A 221 14.82 8.15 4.50
N GLY A 222 13.61 8.70 4.53
CA GLY A 222 13.25 9.91 3.79
C GLY A 222 13.00 9.68 2.29
N PHE A 223 12.81 8.43 1.87
CA PHE A 223 12.47 8.04 0.49
C PHE A 223 11.15 7.25 0.51
N PRO A 224 9.98 7.93 0.60
CA PRO A 224 8.68 7.26 0.69
C PRO A 224 8.41 6.33 -0.50
N GLU A 225 8.93 6.63 -1.69
CA GLU A 225 8.82 5.76 -2.86
C GLU A 225 9.54 4.41 -2.70
N ARG A 226 10.46 4.26 -1.74
CA ARG A 226 11.15 3.01 -1.44
C ARG A 226 10.52 2.22 -0.30
N GLN A 227 9.63 2.86 0.45
CA GLN A 227 8.96 2.29 1.61
C GLN A 227 7.51 2.76 1.68
N PRO A 228 6.67 2.43 0.67
CA PRO A 228 5.30 2.93 0.59
C PRO A 228 4.45 2.50 1.80
N GLU A 229 4.67 1.29 2.33
CA GLU A 229 3.98 0.80 3.51
C GLU A 229 4.31 1.63 4.76
N PHE A 230 5.56 2.08 4.90
CA PHE A 230 5.95 2.93 6.02
C PHE A 230 5.31 4.32 5.92
N GLY A 231 5.29 4.90 4.72
CA GLY A 231 4.59 6.15 4.44
C GLY A 231 3.09 6.06 4.72
N ALA A 232 2.45 4.95 4.32
CA ALA A 232 1.04 4.70 4.61
C ALA A 232 0.77 4.55 6.12
N LEU A 233 1.64 3.87 6.86
CA LEU A 233 1.52 3.73 8.32
C LEU A 233 1.64 5.09 9.01
N THR A 234 2.62 5.92 8.65
CA THR A 234 2.76 7.26 9.22
C THR A 234 1.54 8.12 8.92
N SER A 235 1.04 8.12 7.67
CA SER A 235 -0.16 8.84 7.29
C SER A 235 -1.41 8.37 8.05
N LEU A 236 -1.60 7.05 8.23
CA LEU A 236 -2.69 6.50 9.02
C LEU A 236 -2.69 7.04 10.45
N MET A 237 -1.51 7.05 11.08
CA MET A 237 -1.36 7.48 12.46
C MET A 237 -1.47 9.00 12.61
N GLU A 238 -0.88 9.78 11.71
CA GLU A 238 -0.98 11.23 11.70
C GLU A 238 -2.42 11.70 11.48
N ASN A 239 -3.14 11.08 10.54
CA ASN A 239 -4.56 11.38 10.30
C ASN A 239 -5.44 11.06 11.50
N ALA A 240 -5.14 9.99 12.27
CA ALA A 240 -5.90 9.64 13.46
C ALA A 240 -5.81 10.72 14.56
N PHE A 241 -4.72 11.49 14.61
CA PHE A 241 -4.49 12.55 15.59
C PHE A 241 -4.57 13.96 15.01
N GLY A 242 -4.78 14.12 13.69
CA GLY A 242 -4.84 15.43 13.03
C GLY A 242 -3.52 16.22 13.08
N VAL A 243 -2.36 15.53 12.99
CA VAL A 243 -1.01 16.13 13.10
C VAL A 243 -0.23 16.03 11.79
#